data_6c456642da4037a8a5fea39872025021
#
_entry.id   6c456642da4037a8a5fea39872025021
#
_cell.length_a   1.000
_cell.length_b   1.000
_cell.length_c   1.000
_cell.angle_alpha   90.00
_cell.angle_beta   90.00
_cell.angle_gamma   90.00
#
_symmetry.space_group_name_H-M   'P 1'
#
loop_
_entity.id
_entity.type
_entity.pdbx_description
1 polymer ?
#
loop_
_entity_poly.entity_id
_entity_poly.type
_entity_poly.pdbx_seq_one_letter_code
_entity_poly.pdbx_strand_id
1 'polypeptide(L)'
;MYYTLHEADVSKFAEIADARIREHFAETNLKRIRTAYGCSQAELAKKIGVGLRSIQLYEQRQKDINKASAESLYKISKVLGCTMEDLLER
;
A
#
# COMPACT_ATOMS: atom_id res chain seq x y z
N MET A 1 -22.65 9.18 25.35
CA MET A 1 -22.38 8.63 25.41
C MET A 1 -22.01 8.22 25.26
N TYR A 2 -21.81 8.76 24.91
CA TYR A 2 -21.47 8.13 24.74
C TYR A 2 -21.56 7.39 25.36
N TYR A 3 -21.79 7.69 25.22
CA TYR A 3 -22.06 6.61 25.99
C TYR A 3 -20.85 6.05 26.61
N THR A 4 -21.02 5.36 27.64
CA THR A 4 -19.89 4.75 28.26
C THR A 4 -19.78 3.34 27.74
N LEU A 5 -18.75 3.10 27.07
CA LEU A 5 -18.46 1.74 26.65
C LEU A 5 -17.77 1.04 27.78
N HIS A 6 -18.14 -0.20 27.98
CA HIS A 6 -17.39 -1.03 28.90
C HIS A 6 -16.02 -1.28 28.34
N GLU A 7 -15.06 -1.43 29.20
CA GLU A 7 -13.69 -1.65 28.80
C GLU A 7 -13.55 -2.85 27.87
N ALA A 8 -14.27 -3.93 28.19
CA ALA A 8 -14.26 -5.13 27.38
C ALA A 8 -14.82 -4.87 25.98
N ASP A 9 -15.87 -4.07 25.91
CA ASP A 9 -16.49 -3.73 24.63
C ASP A 9 -15.58 -2.85 23.81
N VAL A 10 -14.90 -1.91 24.45
CA VAL A 10 -13.94 -1.04 23.76
C VAL A 10 -12.80 -1.87 23.21
N SER A 11 -12.30 -2.81 23.98
CA SER A 11 -11.21 -3.67 23.57
C SER A 11 -11.59 -4.51 22.36
N LYS A 12 -12.80 -5.08 22.41
CA LYS A 12 -13.29 -5.90 21.32
C LYS A 12 -13.52 -5.07 20.06
N PHE A 13 -14.06 -3.87 20.24
CA PHE A 13 -14.27 -2.97 19.13
C PHE A 13 -12.94 -2.57 18.50
N ALA A 14 -11.94 -2.33 19.32
CA ALA A 14 -10.60 -1.96 18.84
C ALA A 14 -9.97 -3.09 18.03
N GLU A 15 -10.15 -4.33 18.45
CA GLU A 15 -9.63 -5.47 17.70
C GLU A 15 -10.24 -5.55 16.30
N ILE A 16 -11.57 -5.38 16.22
CA ILE A 16 -12.27 -5.41 14.94
C ILE A 16 -11.84 -4.23 14.10
N ALA A 17 -11.74 -3.05 14.71
CA ALA A 17 -11.31 -1.84 14.01
C ALA A 17 -9.90 -2.00 13.48
N ASP A 18 -9.00 -2.57 14.28
CA ASP A 18 -7.62 -2.79 13.86
C ASP A 18 -7.55 -3.69 12.63
N ALA A 19 -8.34 -4.76 12.62
CA ALA A 19 -8.35 -5.67 11.48
C ALA A 19 -8.80 -4.95 10.22
N ARG A 20 -9.85 -4.14 10.34
CA ARG A 20 -10.36 -3.37 9.20
C ARG A 20 -9.40 -2.29 8.77
N ILE A 21 -8.77 -1.62 9.72
CA ILE A 21 -7.78 -0.60 9.43
C ILE A 21 -6.62 -1.23 8.67
N ARG A 22 -6.17 -2.41 9.07
CA ARG A 22 -5.09 -3.09 8.37
C ARG A 22 -5.48 -3.43 6.94
N GLU A 23 -6.73 -3.80 6.70
CA GLU A 23 -7.19 -4.11 5.35
C GLU A 23 -7.25 -2.85 4.47
N HIS A 24 -7.69 -1.72 5.06
CA HIS A 24 -7.92 -0.49 4.28
C HIS A 24 -6.75 0.46 4.30
N PHE A 25 -6.04 0.55 5.42
CA PHE A 25 -5.04 1.60 5.62
C PHE A 25 -3.63 1.08 5.87
N ALA A 26 -3.46 -0.23 5.96
CA ALA A 26 -2.12 -0.78 6.06
C ALA A 26 -1.34 -0.39 4.82
N GLU A 27 -0.04 -0.20 4.98
CA GLU A 27 0.80 0.14 3.85
C GLU A 27 0.70 -0.92 2.78
N THR A 28 0.61 -0.48 1.54
CA THR A 28 0.71 -1.39 0.42
C THR A 28 2.11 -1.96 0.36
N ASN A 29 2.26 -3.09 -0.29
CA ASN A 29 3.58 -3.67 -0.49
C ASN A 29 4.48 -2.71 -1.28
N LEU A 30 3.91 -2.04 -2.27
CA LEU A 30 4.63 -1.05 -3.05
C LEU A 30 5.20 0.05 -2.16
N LYS A 31 4.39 0.62 -1.29
CA LYS A 31 4.84 1.69 -0.41
C LYS A 31 5.91 1.19 0.56
N ARG A 32 5.69 0.02 1.16
CA ARG A 32 6.63 -0.56 2.11
C ARG A 32 7.98 -0.81 1.46
N ILE A 33 7.99 -1.42 0.30
CA ILE A 33 9.24 -1.74 -0.39
C ILE A 33 9.91 -0.46 -0.89
N ARG A 34 9.13 0.47 -1.42
CA ARG A 34 9.67 1.76 -1.89
C ARG A 34 10.35 2.53 -0.77
N THR A 35 9.68 2.65 0.38
CA THR A 35 10.26 3.38 1.52
C THR A 35 11.46 2.67 2.10
N ALA A 36 11.45 1.35 2.15
CA ALA A 36 12.60 0.58 2.60
C ALA A 36 13.80 0.77 1.67
N TYR A 37 13.55 0.92 0.38
CA TYR A 37 14.61 1.18 -0.60
C TYR A 37 15.12 2.62 -0.48
N GLY A 38 14.31 3.53 0.05
CA GLY A 38 14.69 4.93 0.21
C GLY A 38 14.35 5.79 -1.01
N CYS A 39 13.34 5.40 -1.76
CA CYS A 39 12.93 6.08 -2.99
C CYS A 39 11.62 6.83 -2.75
N SER A 40 11.53 8.08 -3.18
CA SER A 40 10.28 8.82 -3.09
C SER A 40 9.32 8.38 -4.20
N GLN A 41 8.04 8.72 -4.04
CA GLN A 41 7.05 8.44 -5.07
C GLN A 41 7.44 9.09 -6.40
N ALA A 42 7.90 10.34 -6.35
CA ALA A 42 8.29 11.06 -7.55
C ALA A 42 9.51 10.43 -8.21
N GLU A 43 10.48 10.01 -7.42
CA GLU A 43 11.66 9.35 -7.94
C GLU A 43 11.32 8.04 -8.63
N LEU A 44 10.47 7.25 -8.00
CA LEU A 44 10.05 5.99 -8.61
C LEU A 44 9.30 6.23 -9.91
N ALA A 45 8.35 7.16 -9.89
CA ALA A 45 7.57 7.48 -11.09
C ALA A 45 8.47 7.91 -12.24
N LYS A 46 9.46 8.73 -11.95
CA LYS A 46 10.41 9.20 -12.95
C LYS A 46 11.24 8.04 -13.51
N LYS A 47 11.72 7.17 -12.64
CA LYS A 47 12.58 6.06 -13.05
C LYS A 47 11.86 5.05 -13.93
N ILE A 48 10.58 4.84 -13.71
CA ILE A 48 9.82 3.87 -14.49
C ILE A 48 9.03 4.52 -15.63
N GLY A 49 9.05 5.85 -15.71
CA GLY A 49 8.42 6.54 -16.83
C GLY A 49 6.91 6.61 -16.74
N VAL A 50 6.35 6.65 -15.53
CA VAL A 50 4.90 6.82 -15.36
C VAL A 50 4.66 8.12 -14.59
N GLY A 51 3.41 8.57 -14.58
CA GLY A 51 3.05 9.76 -13.82
C GLY A 51 3.07 9.49 -12.33
N LEU A 52 3.45 10.51 -11.57
CA LEU A 52 3.43 10.44 -10.11
C LEU A 52 2.05 10.02 -9.60
N ARG A 53 1.00 10.49 -10.25
CA ARG A 53 -0.38 10.18 -9.86
C ARG A 53 -0.64 8.68 -9.83
N SER A 54 -0.09 7.95 -10.80
CA SER A 54 -0.26 6.50 -10.85
C SER A 54 0.31 5.83 -9.60
N ILE A 55 1.50 6.24 -9.18
CA ILE A 55 2.11 5.68 -7.98
C ILE A 55 1.27 6.02 -6.76
N GLN A 56 0.80 7.26 -6.66
CA GLN A 56 -0.04 7.70 -5.56
C GLN A 56 -1.33 6.88 -5.48
N LEU A 57 -1.97 6.65 -6.61
CA LEU A 57 -3.22 5.89 -6.66
C LEU A 57 -3.03 4.44 -6.24
N TYR A 58 -1.93 3.82 -6.64
CA TYR A 58 -1.62 2.47 -6.20
C TYR A 58 -1.41 2.42 -4.68
N GLU A 59 -0.65 3.36 -4.14
CA GLU A 59 -0.34 3.37 -2.72
C GLU A 59 -1.54 3.76 -1.86
N GLN A 60 -2.48 4.49 -2.42
CA GLN A 60 -3.72 4.86 -1.74
C GLN A 60 -4.82 3.81 -1.93
N ARG A 61 -4.52 2.73 -2.62
CA ARG A 61 -5.46 1.64 -2.94
C ARG A 61 -6.65 2.10 -3.77
N GLN A 62 -6.52 3.24 -4.44
CA GLN A 62 -7.55 3.71 -5.36
C GLN A 62 -7.41 3.08 -6.74
N LYS A 63 -6.25 2.51 -7.01
CA LYS A 63 -5.99 1.75 -8.23
C LYS A 63 -5.38 0.42 -7.83
N ASP A 64 -5.91 -0.65 -8.40
CA ASP A 64 -5.48 -2.00 -8.04
C ASP A 64 -4.19 -2.37 -8.75
N ILE A 65 -3.11 -2.48 -7.99
CA ILE A 65 -1.81 -2.82 -8.56
C ILE A 65 -1.82 -4.23 -9.16
N ASN A 66 -2.70 -5.10 -8.69
CA ASN A 66 -2.81 -6.46 -9.24
C ASN A 66 -3.27 -6.44 -10.69
N LYS A 67 -3.87 -5.33 -11.13
CA LYS A 67 -4.32 -5.14 -12.51
C LYS A 67 -3.35 -4.31 -13.33
N ALA A 68 -2.22 -3.93 -12.76
CA ALA A 68 -1.21 -3.19 -13.50
C ALA A 68 -0.61 -4.10 -14.59
N SER A 69 -0.09 -3.46 -15.65
CA SER A 69 0.53 -4.23 -16.71
C SER A 69 1.79 -4.93 -16.21
N ALA A 70 2.11 -6.06 -16.83
CA ALA A 70 3.33 -6.77 -16.50
C ALA A 70 4.56 -5.88 -16.69
N GLU A 71 4.52 -5.02 -17.71
CA GLU A 71 5.62 -4.09 -17.97
C GLU A 71 5.82 -3.13 -16.81
N SER A 72 4.73 -2.55 -16.28
CA SER A 72 4.82 -1.64 -15.15
C SER A 72 5.34 -2.35 -13.91
N LEU A 73 4.81 -3.52 -13.62
CA LEU A 73 5.26 -4.31 -12.47
C LEU A 73 6.72 -4.68 -12.59
N TYR A 74 7.15 -5.08 -13.78
CA TYR A 74 8.53 -5.44 -14.03
C TYR A 74 9.47 -4.25 -13.80
N LYS A 75 9.12 -3.09 -14.32
CA LYS A 75 9.94 -1.89 -14.15
C LYS A 75 10.06 -1.51 -12.69
N ILE A 76 8.96 -1.55 -11.96
CA ILE A 76 8.98 -1.25 -10.52
C ILE A 76 9.88 -2.25 -9.78
N SER A 77 9.72 -3.53 -10.08
CA SER A 77 10.50 -4.57 -9.42
C SER A 77 11.99 -4.39 -9.67
N LYS A 78 12.37 -4.02 -10.88
CA LYS A 78 13.79 -3.80 -11.21
C LYS A 78 14.37 -2.60 -10.48
N VAL A 79 13.61 -1.52 -10.38
CA VAL A 79 14.08 -0.32 -9.68
C VAL A 79 14.22 -0.60 -8.20
N LEU A 80 13.26 -1.29 -7.61
CA LEU A 80 13.23 -1.51 -6.16
C LEU A 80 13.96 -2.78 -5.71
N GLY A 81 14.45 -3.58 -6.66
CA GLY A 81 15.20 -4.78 -6.31
C GLY A 81 14.34 -5.87 -5.66
N CYS A 82 13.10 -5.98 -6.08
CA CYS A 82 12.18 -7.00 -5.56
C CYS A 82 11.59 -7.80 -6.72
N THR A 83 10.74 -8.77 -6.41
CA THR A 83 10.04 -9.52 -7.45
C THR A 83 8.72 -8.84 -7.77
N MET A 84 8.13 -9.18 -8.91
CA MET A 84 6.83 -8.65 -9.27
C MET A 84 5.76 -9.13 -8.27
N GLU A 85 5.88 -10.36 -7.81
CA GLU A 85 4.96 -10.93 -6.84
C GLU A 85 5.00 -10.17 -5.52
N ASP A 86 6.16 -9.65 -5.14
CA ASP A 86 6.29 -8.87 -3.89
C ASP A 86 5.44 -7.61 -3.92
N LEU A 87 5.12 -7.11 -5.09
CA LEU A 87 4.34 -5.88 -5.25
C LEU A 87 2.84 -6.12 -5.22
N LEU A 88 2.41 -7.36 -5.43
CA LEU A 88 0.99 -7.67 -5.52
C LEU A 88 0.32 -7.59 -4.14
N GLU A 89 -0.95 -7.19 -4.16
CA GLU A 89 -1.76 -7.11 -2.97
C GLU A 89 -2.77 -8.26 -2.97
N ARG A 90 -3.19 -8.68 -1.79
CA ARG A 90 -4.15 -9.77 -1.65
C ARG A 90 -5.54 -9.27 -1.39
#